data_34e482b7f010dabbcf1d66540f24ee33
#
_entry.id   34e482b7f010dabbcf1d66540f24ee33
#
_cell.length_a   1.000
_cell.length_b   1.000
_cell.length_c   1.000
_cell.angle_alpha   90.00
_cell.angle_beta   90.00
_cell.angle_gamma   90.00
#
_symmetry.space_group_name_H-M   'P 1'
#
loop_
_entity.id
_entity.type
_entity.pdbx_description
1 polymer ?
#
loop_
_entity_poly.entity_id
_entity_poly.type
_entity_poly.pdbx_seq_one_letter_code
_entity_poly.pdbx_strand_id
1 'polypeptide(L)'
;AAGVSVQNVSGTFGTAPKIRVRGATSIYGSSKPLWVVDGVIMEDVTEVDADALSSGDAATVISNAIAGLNADDIASFDILKDGSATSIYGARAMAGVIVVTTKRGKAGSARISYTGEFTMRLKPNYNQFNIMNSQEQMSVYREMMKGGFFSFMNSYRASASGVFGKMYHLMNEYDETNGRFGLANTQEAMNAYLREAEYRNTDWFDELFSNSIQMNHSISMSSGTDKAQYYTSFSFLDDPGWTKRSNVQRYTANINANYNISKKVSLNMIANASYRKQQAPG
;
A
#
# COMPACT_ATOMS: atom_id res chain seq x y z
N ALA A 1 18.53 9.47 -7.21
CA ALA A 1 20.00 9.50 -7.10
C ALA A 1 20.57 8.18 -7.65
N ALA A 2 21.72 8.22 -8.34
CA ALA A 2 22.35 7.02 -8.87
C ALA A 2 22.65 6.01 -7.74
N GLY A 3 22.29 4.72 -7.93
CA GLY A 3 22.50 3.65 -6.94
C GLY A 3 21.44 3.55 -5.84
N VAL A 4 20.33 4.26 -5.94
CA VAL A 4 19.16 4.06 -5.09
C VAL A 4 18.09 3.33 -5.89
N SER A 5 17.60 2.20 -5.36
CA SER A 5 16.48 1.45 -5.91
C SER A 5 15.29 1.56 -4.96
N VAL A 6 14.16 1.94 -5.50
CA VAL A 6 12.87 1.98 -4.79
C VAL A 6 11.95 0.96 -5.45
N GLN A 7 11.51 -0.04 -4.71
CA GLN A 7 10.67 -1.12 -5.21
C GLN A 7 9.42 -1.24 -4.37
N ASN A 8 8.27 -1.22 -5.01
CA ASN A 8 7.02 -1.62 -4.35
C ASN A 8 6.99 -3.15 -4.31
N VAL A 9 7.17 -3.73 -3.15
CA VAL A 9 7.25 -5.19 -2.94
C VAL A 9 5.89 -5.84 -2.71
N SER A 10 4.86 -5.04 -2.48
CA SER A 10 3.50 -5.52 -2.24
C SER A 10 2.49 -4.61 -2.93
N GLY A 11 1.42 -5.19 -3.45
CA GLY A 11 0.23 -4.46 -3.91
C GLY A 11 -0.70 -4.05 -2.77
N THR A 12 -0.35 -4.38 -1.53
CA THR A 12 -1.18 -4.07 -0.36
C THR A 12 -1.20 -2.57 -0.12
N PHE A 13 -2.39 -2.05 0.04
CA PHE A 13 -2.62 -0.62 0.27
C PHE A 13 -1.94 -0.13 1.55
N GLY A 14 -1.20 0.97 1.44
CA GLY A 14 -0.52 1.59 2.58
C GLY A 14 0.81 0.95 2.98
N THR A 15 1.35 -0.01 2.23
CA THR A 15 2.70 -0.54 2.46
C THR A 15 3.76 0.43 1.97
N ALA A 16 4.84 0.55 2.75
CA ALA A 16 5.98 1.36 2.36
C ALA A 16 6.82 0.66 1.28
N PRO A 17 7.38 1.40 0.30
CA PRO A 17 8.27 0.84 -0.69
C PRO A 17 9.57 0.36 -0.04
N LYS A 18 10.15 -0.70 -0.58
CA LYS A 18 11.48 -1.16 -0.20
C LYS A 18 12.54 -0.27 -0.84
N ILE A 19 13.30 0.44 -0.02
CA ILE A 19 14.37 1.32 -0.48
C ILE A 19 15.71 0.63 -0.25
N ARG A 20 16.54 0.57 -1.29
CA ARG A 20 17.91 0.08 -1.23
C ARG A 20 18.86 1.18 -1.73
N VAL A 21 19.89 1.49 -0.96
CA VAL A 21 20.90 2.51 -1.29
C VAL A 21 22.15 1.89 -1.90
N ARG A 22 22.43 0.60 -1.58
CA ARG A 22 23.54 -0.20 -2.13
C ARG A 22 23.03 -1.57 -2.56
N GLY A 23 23.79 -2.26 -3.43
CA GLY A 23 23.58 -3.69 -3.67
C GLY A 23 23.71 -4.50 -2.36
N ALA A 24 23.18 -5.72 -2.34
CA ALA A 24 23.31 -6.62 -1.20
C ALA A 24 24.79 -6.93 -0.93
N THR A 25 25.38 -6.25 0.03
CA THR A 25 26.81 -6.37 0.36
C THR A 25 27.09 -7.32 1.54
N SER A 26 26.03 -7.84 2.18
CA SER A 26 26.17 -8.72 3.35
C SER A 26 25.14 -9.83 3.33
N ILE A 27 25.61 -11.06 3.59
CA ILE A 27 24.76 -12.25 3.76
C ILE A 27 24.10 -12.25 5.16
N TYR A 28 24.67 -11.51 6.11
CA TYR A 28 24.26 -11.51 7.53
C TYR A 28 23.76 -10.15 8.05
N GLY A 29 23.74 -9.09 7.23
CA GLY A 29 23.34 -7.73 7.64
C GLY A 29 22.00 -7.29 7.10
N SER A 30 21.33 -6.36 7.80
CA SER A 30 20.15 -5.69 7.29
C SER A 30 20.46 -4.96 5.96
N SER A 31 19.70 -5.23 4.92
CA SER A 31 19.80 -4.52 3.64
C SER A 31 19.05 -3.18 3.64
N LYS A 32 18.47 -2.78 4.79
CA LYS A 32 17.74 -1.52 4.93
C LYS A 32 18.70 -0.37 5.24
N PRO A 33 18.56 0.80 4.58
CA PRO A 33 19.34 1.96 4.93
C PRO A 33 18.93 2.49 6.31
N LEU A 34 19.90 3.10 7.02
CA LEU A 34 19.64 3.80 8.26
C LEU A 34 18.98 5.15 7.96
N TRP A 35 17.94 5.48 8.70
CA TRP A 35 17.28 6.78 8.60
C TRP A 35 17.74 7.71 9.71
N VAL A 36 18.11 8.92 9.34
CA VAL A 36 18.49 9.98 10.29
C VAL A 36 17.66 11.23 9.98
N VAL A 37 16.85 11.66 10.92
CA VAL A 37 16.00 12.86 10.79
C VAL A 37 16.53 13.94 11.72
N ASP A 38 16.96 15.05 11.15
CA ASP A 38 17.53 16.19 11.89
C ASP A 38 18.63 15.80 12.88
N GLY A 39 19.44 14.80 12.54
CA GLY A 39 20.53 14.29 13.36
C GLY A 39 20.13 13.17 14.34
N VAL A 40 18.86 12.84 14.44
CA VAL A 40 18.35 11.73 15.28
C VAL A 40 18.23 10.47 14.46
N ILE A 41 18.84 9.40 14.93
CA ILE A 41 18.70 8.07 14.30
C ILE A 41 17.28 7.57 14.58
N MET A 42 16.54 7.27 13.51
CA MET A 42 15.22 6.68 13.61
C MET A 42 15.38 5.16 13.66
N GLU A 43 14.92 4.54 14.72
CA GLU A 43 14.89 3.09 14.84
C GLU A 43 13.55 2.58 14.31
N ASP A 44 13.59 1.47 13.54
CA ASP A 44 12.38 0.71 13.22
C ASP A 44 11.90 0.05 14.52
N VAL A 45 10.92 0.64 15.19
CA VAL A 45 10.42 0.22 16.51
C VAL A 45 9.52 -1.02 16.43
N THR A 46 9.24 -1.52 15.24
CA THR A 46 8.41 -2.71 15.06
C THR A 46 9.27 -3.98 15.10
N GLU A 47 9.24 -4.66 16.23
CA GLU A 47 9.54 -6.09 16.27
C GLU A 47 8.48 -6.79 15.41
N VAL A 48 8.90 -7.22 14.23
CA VAL A 48 8.02 -7.99 13.34
C VAL A 48 8.13 -9.43 13.82
N ASP A 49 7.03 -9.97 14.32
CA ASP A 49 6.92 -11.38 14.71
C ASP A 49 7.26 -12.28 13.50
N ALA A 50 8.04 -13.33 13.72
CA ALA A 50 8.48 -14.24 12.67
C ALA A 50 7.29 -14.89 11.93
N ASP A 51 6.18 -15.09 12.61
CA ASP A 51 4.96 -15.65 12.03
C ASP A 51 4.25 -14.65 11.08
N ALA A 52 4.25 -13.36 11.41
CA ALA A 52 3.79 -12.30 10.52
C ALA A 52 4.69 -12.15 9.27
N LEU A 53 6.01 -12.45 9.40
CA LEU A 53 6.95 -12.46 8.28
C LEU A 53 6.66 -13.60 7.30
N SER A 54 6.24 -14.76 7.81
CA SER A 54 5.96 -15.96 7.01
C SER A 54 4.62 -15.89 6.27
N SER A 55 3.64 -15.19 6.83
CA SER A 55 2.30 -14.99 6.23
C SER A 55 2.27 -13.96 5.09
N GLY A 56 3.37 -13.25 4.83
CA GLY A 56 3.42 -12.17 3.83
C GLY A 56 2.84 -10.83 4.33
N ASP A 57 2.23 -10.80 5.51
CA ASP A 57 1.66 -9.58 6.12
C ASP A 57 2.73 -8.66 6.74
N ALA A 58 3.94 -9.15 6.89
CA ALA A 58 5.04 -8.38 7.45
C ALA A 58 5.35 -7.09 6.67
N ALA A 59 5.09 -7.07 5.37
CA ALA A 59 5.25 -5.86 4.57
C ALA A 59 4.29 -4.74 4.98
N THR A 60 3.12 -5.10 5.54
CA THR A 60 2.11 -4.14 6.02
C THR A 60 2.46 -3.59 7.40
N VAL A 61 3.21 -4.35 8.20
CA VAL A 61 3.55 -4.01 9.60
C VAL A 61 4.82 -3.14 9.68
N ILE A 62 5.69 -3.20 8.68
CA ILE A 62 6.89 -2.34 8.65
C ILE A 62 6.45 -0.90 8.36
N SER A 63 5.99 -0.20 9.38
CA SER A 63 5.86 1.24 9.31
C SER A 63 7.26 1.81 9.10
N ASN A 64 7.47 2.47 7.97
CA ASN A 64 8.71 3.17 7.67
C ASN A 64 8.97 4.18 8.81
N ALA A 65 10.19 4.23 9.34
CA ALA A 65 10.58 5.16 10.40
C ALA A 65 10.25 6.63 10.06
N ILE A 66 10.12 6.95 8.77
CA ILE A 66 9.73 8.29 8.29
C ILE A 66 8.24 8.40 7.91
N ALA A 67 7.45 7.34 8.07
CA ALA A 67 6.01 7.39 7.71
C ALA A 67 5.22 8.44 8.51
N GLY A 68 5.80 8.92 9.62
CA GLY A 68 5.27 9.99 10.44
C GLY A 68 5.60 11.41 9.97
N LEU A 69 6.48 11.58 8.96
CA LEU A 69 6.83 12.89 8.44
C LEU A 69 5.94 13.27 7.25
N ASN A 70 5.57 14.54 7.17
CA ASN A 70 4.96 15.07 5.96
C ASN A 70 6.06 15.46 4.96
N ALA A 71 5.87 15.11 3.68
CA ALA A 71 6.80 15.49 2.62
C ALA A 71 7.01 17.01 2.53
N ASP A 72 5.97 17.79 2.80
CA ASP A 72 6.03 19.25 2.81
C ASP A 72 6.94 19.84 3.90
N ASP A 73 7.23 19.08 4.96
CA ASP A 73 8.12 19.53 6.04
C ASP A 73 9.60 19.24 5.73
N ILE A 74 9.89 18.52 4.66
CA ILE A 74 11.25 18.14 4.31
C ILE A 74 11.92 19.27 3.53
N ALA A 75 13.11 19.63 3.94
CA ALA A 75 13.96 20.60 3.25
C ALA A 75 14.93 19.90 2.28
N SER A 76 15.57 18.81 2.71
CA SER A 76 16.50 18.05 1.87
C SER A 76 16.60 16.57 2.25
N PHE A 77 17.03 15.76 1.29
CA PHE A 77 17.46 14.38 1.47
C PHE A 77 18.92 14.24 1.03
N ASP A 78 19.74 13.76 1.93
CA ASP A 78 21.12 13.47 1.65
C ASP A 78 21.36 11.97 1.80
N ILE A 79 21.88 11.32 0.75
CA ILE A 79 22.08 9.87 0.71
C ILE A 79 23.57 9.57 0.82
N LEU A 80 23.99 9.08 1.96
CA LEU A 80 25.37 8.74 2.27
C LEU A 80 25.63 7.29 1.88
N LYS A 81 26.51 7.11 0.88
CA LYS A 81 26.84 5.78 0.32
C LYS A 81 28.27 5.35 0.64
N ASP A 82 29.13 6.32 0.89
CA ASP A 82 30.57 6.05 1.06
C ASP A 82 30.90 5.64 2.48
N GLY A 83 31.87 4.74 2.66
CA GLY A 83 32.27 4.23 3.95
C GLY A 83 32.72 5.31 4.93
N SER A 84 33.38 6.37 4.43
CA SER A 84 33.79 7.51 5.24
C SER A 84 32.61 8.33 5.76
N ALA A 85 31.59 8.55 4.91
CA ALA A 85 30.37 9.27 5.29
C ALA A 85 29.49 8.45 6.24
N THR A 86 29.49 7.12 6.10
CA THR A 86 28.70 6.21 6.97
C THR A 86 29.41 5.87 8.27
N SER A 87 30.72 6.09 8.37
CA SER A 87 31.52 5.79 9.60
C SER A 87 31.03 6.54 10.85
N ILE A 88 30.44 7.72 10.65
CA ILE A 88 29.85 8.54 11.74
C ILE A 88 28.70 7.79 12.44
N TYR A 89 28.00 6.91 11.71
CA TYR A 89 26.82 6.18 12.21
C TYR A 89 27.12 4.74 12.60
N GLY A 90 28.40 4.31 12.49
CA GLY A 90 28.90 2.99 12.89
C GLY A 90 28.37 1.84 12.05
N ALA A 91 28.36 0.63 12.62
CA ALA A 91 27.98 -0.60 11.94
C ALA A 91 26.52 -0.61 11.40
N ARG A 92 25.64 0.17 11.97
CA ARG A 92 24.25 0.31 11.50
C ARG A 92 24.15 0.93 10.11
N ALA A 93 25.18 1.63 9.65
CA ALA A 93 25.21 2.35 8.38
C ALA A 93 25.74 1.53 7.19
N MET A 94 25.98 0.22 7.37
CA MET A 94 26.58 -0.64 6.31
C MET A 94 25.74 -0.66 5.01
N ALA A 95 24.42 -0.57 5.13
CA ALA A 95 23.50 -0.52 3.98
C ALA A 95 23.30 0.90 3.41
N GLY A 96 24.03 1.89 3.90
CA GLY A 96 23.90 3.31 3.59
C GLY A 96 23.05 4.06 4.62
N VAL A 97 23.10 5.39 4.55
CA VAL A 97 22.35 6.29 5.44
C VAL A 97 21.55 7.27 4.60
N ILE A 98 20.30 7.48 4.96
CA ILE A 98 19.45 8.52 4.38
C ILE A 98 19.24 9.58 5.46
N VAL A 99 19.82 10.75 5.26
CA VAL A 99 19.69 11.89 6.15
C VAL A 99 18.57 12.78 5.63
N VAL A 100 17.58 13.00 6.48
CA VAL A 100 16.44 13.89 6.21
C VAL A 100 16.61 15.14 7.04
N THR A 101 16.61 16.28 6.39
CA THR A 101 16.60 17.57 7.08
C THR A 101 15.23 18.20 6.93
N THR A 102 14.61 18.59 8.06
CA THR A 102 13.31 19.26 8.04
C THR A 102 13.47 20.77 7.84
N LYS A 103 12.38 21.42 7.42
CA LYS A 103 12.32 22.87 7.25
C LYS A 103 12.51 23.57 8.60
N ARG A 104 13.28 24.63 8.58
CA ARG A 104 13.54 25.48 9.77
C ARG A 104 12.91 26.84 9.60
N GLY A 105 12.65 27.51 10.71
CA GLY A 105 12.24 28.89 10.74
C GLY A 105 13.28 29.80 10.09
N LYS A 106 12.83 30.87 9.48
CA LYS A 106 13.67 31.91 8.90
C LYS A 106 13.41 33.26 9.62
N ALA A 107 14.45 34.06 9.79
CA ALA A 107 14.29 35.44 10.29
C ALA A 107 13.41 36.22 9.29
N GLY A 108 12.49 37.00 9.82
CA GLY A 108 11.55 37.84 9.08
C GLY A 108 10.13 37.73 9.61
N SER A 109 9.21 38.45 8.95
CA SER A 109 7.78 38.40 9.27
C SER A 109 7.18 37.00 9.08
N ALA A 110 6.15 36.72 9.84
CA ALA A 110 5.46 35.45 9.77
C ALA A 110 4.93 35.16 8.35
N ARG A 111 5.28 34.00 7.83
CA ARG A 111 4.77 33.47 6.56
C ARG A 111 3.95 32.24 6.84
N ILE A 112 2.71 32.25 6.41
CA ILE A 112 1.82 31.12 6.48
C ILE A 112 1.71 30.55 5.05
N SER A 113 1.86 29.24 4.91
CA SER A 113 1.70 28.54 3.65
C SER A 113 0.69 27.42 3.84
N TYR A 114 -0.19 27.26 2.87
CA TYR A 114 -1.12 26.15 2.77
C TYR A 114 -0.87 25.41 1.46
N THR A 115 -0.79 24.09 1.53
CA THR A 115 -0.69 23.19 0.37
C THR A 115 -1.83 22.20 0.42
N GLY A 116 -2.56 22.08 -0.68
CA GLY A 116 -3.57 21.04 -0.88
C GLY A 116 -3.20 20.18 -2.08
N GLU A 117 -3.06 18.89 -1.87
CA GLU A 117 -2.79 17.92 -2.94
C GLU A 117 -3.96 16.96 -3.08
N PHE A 118 -4.39 16.76 -4.32
CA PHE A 118 -5.48 15.85 -4.65
C PHE A 118 -5.01 14.87 -5.71
N THR A 119 -5.04 13.59 -5.39
CA THR A 119 -4.67 12.53 -6.32
C THR A 119 -5.87 11.64 -6.58
N MET A 120 -6.32 11.59 -7.83
CA MET A 120 -7.44 10.75 -8.25
C MET A 120 -6.93 9.40 -8.76
N ARG A 121 -7.54 8.32 -8.27
CA ARG A 121 -7.34 6.95 -8.76
C ARG A 121 -8.66 6.44 -9.32
N LEU A 122 -8.66 6.08 -10.59
CA LEU A 122 -9.83 5.51 -11.25
C LEU A 122 -9.82 3.99 -11.08
N LYS A 123 -11.00 3.40 -10.88
CA LYS A 123 -11.12 1.95 -10.86
C LYS A 123 -10.70 1.37 -12.22
N PRO A 124 -10.06 0.19 -12.25
CA PRO A 124 -9.77 -0.49 -13.50
C PRO A 124 -11.08 -0.91 -14.17
N ASN A 125 -11.04 -1.10 -15.48
CA ASN A 125 -12.16 -1.64 -16.24
C ASN A 125 -11.68 -2.74 -17.20
N TYR A 126 -12.59 -3.60 -17.62
CA TYR A 126 -12.26 -4.75 -18.47
C TYR A 126 -11.67 -4.35 -19.82
N ASN A 127 -11.94 -3.14 -20.34
CA ASN A 127 -11.36 -2.66 -21.59
C ASN A 127 -9.84 -2.43 -21.52
N GLN A 128 -9.26 -2.34 -20.31
CA GLN A 128 -7.82 -2.19 -20.08
C GLN A 128 -7.10 -3.55 -20.03
N PHE A 129 -7.84 -4.66 -19.98
CA PHE A 129 -7.31 -6.00 -19.81
C PHE A 129 -7.89 -6.91 -20.87
N ASN A 130 -7.09 -7.83 -21.41
CA ASN A 130 -7.54 -8.85 -22.31
C ASN A 130 -8.12 -10.03 -21.51
N ILE A 131 -9.30 -9.86 -20.96
CA ILE A 131 -10.01 -10.83 -20.12
C ILE A 131 -11.33 -11.18 -20.79
N MET A 132 -11.63 -12.46 -20.87
CA MET A 132 -12.90 -12.95 -21.42
C MET A 132 -14.06 -12.57 -20.50
N ASN A 133 -15.18 -12.14 -21.10
CA ASN A 133 -16.46 -12.04 -20.41
C ASN A 133 -17.09 -13.44 -20.24
N SER A 134 -18.22 -13.55 -19.52
CA SER A 134 -18.85 -14.84 -19.24
C SER A 134 -19.33 -15.56 -20.51
N GLN A 135 -19.80 -14.84 -21.52
CA GLN A 135 -20.23 -15.40 -22.79
C GLN A 135 -19.06 -16.01 -23.59
N GLU A 136 -17.95 -15.28 -23.67
CA GLU A 136 -16.72 -15.75 -24.31
C GLU A 136 -16.15 -16.98 -23.58
N GLN A 137 -16.11 -16.93 -22.25
CA GLN A 137 -15.66 -18.05 -21.43
C GLN A 137 -16.54 -19.29 -21.62
N MET A 138 -17.85 -19.14 -21.66
CA MET A 138 -18.78 -20.23 -21.93
C MET A 138 -18.61 -20.79 -23.35
N SER A 139 -18.25 -19.97 -24.33
CA SER A 139 -17.93 -20.44 -25.69
C SER A 139 -16.70 -21.33 -25.70
N VAL A 140 -15.63 -20.94 -24.99
CA VAL A 140 -14.43 -21.77 -24.80
C VAL A 140 -14.78 -23.10 -24.11
N TYR A 141 -15.58 -23.07 -23.05
CA TYR A 141 -15.99 -24.27 -22.34
C TYR A 141 -16.80 -25.22 -23.21
N ARG A 142 -17.69 -24.71 -24.08
CA ARG A 142 -18.41 -25.55 -25.03
C ARG A 142 -17.49 -26.24 -26.02
N GLU A 143 -16.49 -25.55 -26.53
CA GLU A 143 -15.49 -26.16 -27.41
C GLU A 143 -14.65 -27.22 -26.69
N MET A 144 -14.25 -26.95 -25.45
CA MET A 144 -13.54 -27.92 -24.60
C MET A 144 -14.40 -29.17 -24.33
N MET A 145 -15.70 -29.01 -24.11
CA MET A 145 -16.63 -30.11 -23.91
C MET A 145 -16.77 -30.97 -25.19
N LYS A 146 -16.90 -30.34 -26.37
CA LYS A 146 -16.92 -31.03 -27.65
C LYS A 146 -15.62 -31.80 -27.93
N GLY A 147 -14.49 -31.26 -27.54
CA GLY A 147 -13.17 -31.88 -27.66
C GLY A 147 -12.90 -32.97 -26.61
N GLY A 148 -13.85 -33.26 -25.71
CA GLY A 148 -13.71 -34.32 -24.70
C GLY A 148 -12.78 -33.96 -23.55
N PHE A 149 -12.42 -32.66 -23.35
CA PHE A 149 -11.56 -32.23 -22.26
C PHE A 149 -12.25 -32.24 -20.88
N PHE A 150 -13.59 -32.24 -20.85
CA PHE A 150 -14.36 -32.41 -19.60
C PHE A 150 -14.85 -33.86 -19.47
N SER A 151 -14.51 -34.45 -18.32
CA SER A 151 -15.09 -35.72 -17.91
C SER A 151 -16.00 -35.50 -16.68
N PHE A 152 -17.02 -36.35 -16.54
CA PHE A 152 -17.92 -36.36 -15.39
C PHE A 152 -17.13 -36.44 -14.07
N MET A 153 -16.13 -37.29 -13.98
CA MET A 153 -15.31 -37.49 -12.77
C MET A 153 -14.55 -36.21 -12.36
N ASN A 154 -14.00 -35.47 -13.33
CA ASN A 154 -13.29 -34.23 -13.07
C ASN A 154 -14.26 -33.12 -12.68
N SER A 155 -15.41 -33.03 -13.33
CA SER A 155 -16.45 -32.06 -13.04
C SER A 155 -17.09 -32.28 -11.67
N TYR A 156 -17.30 -33.53 -11.28
CA TYR A 156 -17.83 -33.90 -9.97
C TYR A 156 -16.87 -33.54 -8.84
N ARG A 157 -15.57 -33.78 -9.01
CA ARG A 157 -14.56 -33.34 -8.03
C ARG A 157 -14.50 -31.82 -7.84
N ALA A 158 -14.86 -31.05 -8.85
CA ALA A 158 -14.92 -29.60 -8.84
C ALA A 158 -16.32 -29.05 -8.52
N SER A 159 -17.23 -29.87 -7.96
CA SER A 159 -18.66 -29.54 -7.73
C SER A 159 -18.88 -28.28 -6.89
N ALA A 160 -17.94 -27.92 -6.02
CA ALA A 160 -17.99 -26.69 -5.23
C ALA A 160 -17.62 -25.42 -6.03
N SER A 161 -17.06 -25.55 -7.23
CA SER A 161 -16.57 -24.43 -8.03
C SER A 161 -16.81 -24.67 -9.54
N GLY A 162 -16.92 -23.55 -10.26
CA GLY A 162 -17.13 -23.56 -11.69
C GLY A 162 -18.57 -23.93 -12.12
N VAL A 163 -18.93 -23.54 -13.34
CA VAL A 163 -20.30 -23.68 -13.84
C VAL A 163 -20.65 -25.14 -14.05
N PHE A 164 -19.77 -25.92 -14.69
CA PHE A 164 -20.01 -27.34 -14.99
C PHE A 164 -20.01 -28.20 -13.72
N GLY A 165 -19.10 -27.96 -12.77
CA GLY A 165 -19.06 -28.68 -11.49
C GLY A 165 -20.35 -28.49 -10.70
N LYS A 166 -20.83 -27.26 -10.59
CA LYS A 166 -22.12 -26.96 -9.93
C LYS A 166 -23.32 -27.57 -10.68
N MET A 167 -23.31 -27.52 -12.01
CA MET A 167 -24.35 -28.17 -12.82
C MET A 167 -24.46 -29.65 -12.53
N TYR A 168 -23.33 -30.38 -12.59
CA TYR A 168 -23.32 -31.82 -12.30
C TYR A 168 -23.65 -32.13 -10.83
N HIS A 169 -23.26 -31.27 -9.90
CA HIS A 169 -23.66 -31.42 -8.50
C HIS A 169 -25.19 -31.37 -8.37
N LEU A 170 -25.83 -30.35 -8.94
CA LEU A 170 -27.29 -30.20 -8.91
C LEU A 170 -28.03 -31.37 -9.59
N MET A 171 -27.47 -31.98 -10.63
CA MET A 171 -28.03 -33.13 -11.28
C MET A 171 -27.99 -34.41 -10.43
N ASN A 172 -27.11 -34.46 -9.42
CA ASN A 172 -26.92 -35.63 -8.56
C ASN A 172 -27.42 -35.37 -7.11
N GLU A 173 -27.81 -34.17 -6.78
CA GLU A 173 -28.34 -33.80 -5.47
C GLU A 173 -29.87 -33.97 -5.47
N TYR A 174 -30.35 -34.95 -4.71
CA TYR A 174 -31.79 -35.18 -4.57
C TYR A 174 -32.34 -34.35 -3.41
N ASP A 175 -33.32 -33.51 -3.69
CA ASP A 175 -34.06 -32.72 -2.72
C ASP A 175 -35.25 -33.55 -2.24
N GLU A 176 -35.14 -34.11 -1.03
CA GLU A 176 -36.18 -34.90 -0.39
C GLU A 176 -37.48 -34.11 -0.14
N THR A 177 -37.38 -32.82 0.10
CA THR A 177 -38.50 -31.93 0.38
C THR A 177 -39.38 -31.74 -0.85
N ASN A 178 -38.79 -31.60 -2.00
CA ASN A 178 -39.47 -31.36 -3.27
C ASN A 178 -39.59 -32.64 -4.14
N GLY A 179 -39.01 -33.76 -3.73
CA GLY A 179 -39.07 -35.04 -4.42
C GLY A 179 -38.42 -35.08 -5.78
N ARG A 180 -37.38 -34.23 -5.99
CA ARG A 180 -36.72 -34.09 -7.30
C ARG A 180 -35.25 -33.77 -7.15
N PHE A 181 -34.49 -34.03 -8.22
CA PHE A 181 -33.12 -33.54 -8.31
C PHE A 181 -33.07 -31.99 -8.49
N GLY A 182 -32.02 -31.35 -8.02
CA GLY A 182 -31.83 -29.94 -8.16
C GLY A 182 -31.80 -29.43 -9.61
N LEU A 183 -31.34 -30.28 -10.52
CA LEU A 183 -31.43 -30.09 -11.99
C LEU A 183 -31.77 -31.39 -12.66
N ALA A 184 -32.72 -31.37 -13.61
CA ALA A 184 -33.07 -32.57 -14.40
C ALA A 184 -31.89 -32.97 -15.29
N ASN A 185 -31.67 -34.30 -15.40
CA ASN A 185 -30.62 -34.85 -16.27
C ASN A 185 -31.15 -34.96 -17.72
N THR A 186 -31.47 -33.83 -18.29
CA THR A 186 -31.88 -33.68 -19.70
C THR A 186 -31.04 -32.60 -20.37
N GLN A 187 -30.88 -32.75 -21.70
CA GLN A 187 -30.10 -31.78 -22.48
C GLN A 187 -30.70 -30.38 -22.41
N GLU A 188 -32.05 -30.29 -22.39
CA GLU A 188 -32.77 -29.02 -22.27
C GLU A 188 -32.48 -28.31 -20.96
N ALA A 189 -32.52 -29.01 -19.83
CA ALA A 189 -32.24 -28.47 -18.52
C ALA A 189 -30.77 -28.04 -18.40
N MET A 190 -29.83 -28.83 -18.89
CA MET A 190 -28.42 -28.46 -18.92
C MET A 190 -28.18 -27.21 -19.78
N ASN A 191 -28.78 -27.15 -20.98
CA ASN A 191 -28.64 -26.01 -21.87
C ASN A 191 -29.25 -24.73 -21.24
N ALA A 192 -30.38 -24.84 -20.54
CA ALA A 192 -31.00 -23.73 -19.87
C ALA A 192 -30.11 -23.18 -18.72
N TYR A 193 -29.54 -24.08 -17.91
CA TYR A 193 -28.60 -23.73 -16.86
C TYR A 193 -27.33 -23.05 -17.39
N LEU A 194 -26.75 -23.60 -18.45
CA LEU A 194 -25.54 -23.00 -19.05
C LEU A 194 -25.82 -21.67 -19.73
N ARG A 195 -27.01 -21.49 -20.33
CA ARG A 195 -27.43 -20.21 -20.90
C ARG A 195 -27.60 -19.15 -19.80
N GLU A 196 -28.17 -19.50 -18.66
CA GLU A 196 -28.23 -18.60 -17.52
C GLU A 196 -26.83 -18.17 -17.06
N ALA A 197 -25.86 -19.08 -17.06
CA ALA A 197 -24.48 -18.79 -16.73
C ALA A 197 -23.81 -17.83 -17.74
N GLU A 198 -24.16 -17.90 -19.02
CA GLU A 198 -23.68 -16.96 -20.05
C GLU A 198 -24.06 -15.52 -19.74
N TYR A 199 -25.26 -15.30 -19.17
CA TYR A 199 -25.76 -13.96 -18.85
C TYR A 199 -25.29 -13.43 -17.49
N ARG A 200 -24.72 -14.29 -16.64
CA ARG A 200 -24.10 -13.86 -15.37
C ARG A 200 -22.76 -13.22 -15.63
N ASN A 201 -22.74 -11.92 -15.84
CA ASN A 201 -21.51 -11.16 -16.04
C ASN A 201 -21.27 -10.25 -14.85
N THR A 202 -20.51 -10.73 -13.86
CA THR A 202 -20.12 -9.96 -12.69
C THR A 202 -18.94 -9.08 -13.01
N ASP A 203 -19.09 -7.77 -12.85
CA ASP A 203 -17.97 -6.84 -12.93
C ASP A 203 -17.19 -6.87 -11.61
N TRP A 204 -16.17 -7.72 -11.55
CA TRP A 204 -15.32 -7.87 -10.38
C TRP A 204 -14.54 -6.60 -10.05
N PHE A 205 -14.24 -5.77 -11.04
CA PHE A 205 -13.60 -4.49 -10.77
C PHE A 205 -14.56 -3.54 -10.06
N ASP A 206 -15.83 -3.55 -10.42
CA ASP A 206 -16.85 -2.75 -9.73
C ASP A 206 -17.16 -3.29 -8.33
N GLU A 207 -17.10 -4.60 -8.12
CA GLU A 207 -17.29 -5.23 -6.82
C GLU A 207 -16.14 -4.96 -5.85
N LEU A 208 -14.89 -4.96 -6.32
CA LEU A 208 -13.70 -4.90 -5.47
C LEU A 208 -13.10 -3.51 -5.35
N PHE A 209 -13.23 -2.66 -6.38
CA PHE A 209 -12.58 -1.37 -6.47
C PHE A 209 -13.57 -0.21 -6.53
N SER A 210 -13.10 0.96 -6.17
CA SER A 210 -13.84 2.21 -6.32
C SER A 210 -12.92 3.32 -6.82
N ASN A 211 -13.51 4.32 -7.48
CA ASN A 211 -12.79 5.57 -7.71
C ASN A 211 -12.49 6.21 -6.37
N SER A 212 -11.27 6.68 -6.18
CA SER A 212 -10.85 7.30 -4.94
C SER A 212 -10.10 8.61 -5.20
N ILE A 213 -10.27 9.55 -4.29
CA ILE A 213 -9.55 10.82 -4.28
C ILE A 213 -8.80 10.88 -2.97
N GLN A 214 -7.47 10.75 -3.06
CA GLN A 214 -6.59 11.00 -1.94
C GLN A 214 -6.46 12.51 -1.75
N MET A 215 -6.56 12.97 -0.52
CA MET A 215 -6.42 14.38 -0.14
C MET A 215 -5.30 14.50 0.88
N ASN A 216 -4.39 15.45 0.64
CA ASN A 216 -3.35 15.83 1.60
C ASN A 216 -3.42 17.34 1.79
N HIS A 217 -3.69 17.77 3.00
CA HIS A 217 -3.77 19.18 3.39
C HIS A 217 -2.65 19.48 4.36
N SER A 218 -1.85 20.49 4.08
CA SER A 218 -0.73 20.92 4.91
C SER A 218 -0.80 22.42 5.13
N ILE A 219 -0.69 22.83 6.38
CA ILE A 219 -0.52 24.24 6.75
C ILE A 219 0.79 24.38 7.50
N SER A 220 1.59 25.36 7.14
CA SER A 220 2.84 25.64 7.81
C SER A 220 3.02 27.13 8.07
N MET A 221 3.71 27.44 9.16
CA MET A 221 4.08 28.79 9.54
C MET A 221 5.57 28.86 9.82
N SER A 222 6.23 29.82 9.21
CA SER A 222 7.62 30.16 9.46
C SER A 222 7.73 31.62 9.89
N SER A 223 8.41 31.87 11.00
CA SER A 223 8.60 33.21 11.55
C SER A 223 9.89 33.26 12.35
N GLY A 224 10.42 34.44 12.59
CA GLY A 224 11.55 34.59 13.49
C GLY A 224 12.23 35.94 13.46
N THR A 225 13.16 36.07 14.39
CA THR A 225 14.14 37.14 14.45
C THR A 225 15.54 36.56 14.30
N ASP A 226 16.58 37.38 14.31
CA ASP A 226 17.98 36.88 14.30
C ASP A 226 18.30 36.01 15.52
N LYS A 227 17.56 36.20 16.61
CA LYS A 227 17.75 35.45 17.88
C LYS A 227 16.86 34.19 17.96
N ALA A 228 15.65 34.26 17.44
CA ALA A 228 14.67 33.18 17.60
C ALA A 228 13.97 32.92 16.30
N GLN A 229 13.95 31.68 15.85
CA GLN A 229 13.34 31.23 14.59
C GLN A 229 12.44 30.06 14.87
N TYR A 230 11.25 30.08 14.27
CA TYR A 230 10.22 29.07 14.50
C TYR A 230 9.67 28.56 13.16
N TYR A 231 9.55 27.28 13.04
CA TYR A 231 8.77 26.61 12.00
C TYR A 231 7.78 25.68 12.67
N THR A 232 6.54 25.73 12.29
CA THR A 232 5.52 24.79 12.72
C THR A 232 4.66 24.39 11.54
N SER A 233 4.24 23.15 11.50
CA SER A 233 3.33 22.63 10.49
C SER A 233 2.34 21.67 11.10
N PHE A 234 1.21 21.55 10.42
CA PHE A 234 0.20 20.54 10.66
C PHE A 234 -0.28 20.01 9.31
N SER A 235 -0.39 18.69 9.18
CA SER A 235 -0.94 18.08 7.97
C SER A 235 -1.96 17.00 8.29
N PHE A 236 -2.88 16.84 7.35
CA PHE A 236 -3.91 15.81 7.34
C PHE A 236 -3.92 15.13 5.98
N LEU A 237 -3.68 13.82 5.97
CA LEU A 237 -3.81 12.94 4.82
C LEU A 237 -5.04 12.06 5.02
N ASP A 238 -5.92 12.05 4.02
CA ASP A 238 -6.99 11.06 3.88
C ASP A 238 -6.83 10.33 2.55
N ASP A 239 -6.53 9.06 2.61
CA ASP A 239 -6.36 8.20 1.46
C ASP A 239 -7.37 7.05 1.50
N PRO A 240 -8.56 7.24 0.91
CA PRO A 240 -9.52 6.17 0.71
C PRO A 240 -8.98 5.23 -0.37
N GLY A 241 -8.31 4.17 -0.01
CA GLY A 241 -7.63 3.26 -0.93
C GLY A 241 -8.41 2.89 -2.19
N TRP A 242 -7.76 2.20 -3.07
CA TRP A 242 -8.35 1.76 -4.34
C TRP A 242 -9.36 0.62 -4.16
N THR A 243 -9.07 -0.29 -3.23
CA THR A 243 -9.98 -1.38 -2.87
C THR A 243 -11.06 -0.86 -1.92
N LYS A 244 -12.30 -1.30 -2.11
CA LYS A 244 -13.40 -0.98 -1.21
C LYS A 244 -13.04 -1.34 0.24
N ARG A 245 -13.46 -0.52 1.20
CA ARG A 245 -13.18 -0.67 2.65
C ARG A 245 -11.72 -0.52 3.07
N SER A 246 -10.85 -0.01 2.20
CA SER A 246 -9.52 0.41 2.60
C SER A 246 -9.46 1.92 2.81
N ASN A 247 -8.80 2.35 3.88
CA ASN A 247 -8.59 3.77 4.17
C ASN A 247 -7.32 3.95 5.00
N VAL A 248 -6.58 5.02 4.74
CA VAL A 248 -5.49 5.49 5.59
C VAL A 248 -5.71 6.95 5.91
N GLN A 249 -5.79 7.28 7.19
CA GLN A 249 -5.80 8.65 7.69
C GLN A 249 -4.53 8.89 8.49
N ARG A 250 -3.88 10.03 8.26
CA ARG A 250 -2.68 10.42 8.97
C ARG A 250 -2.74 11.89 9.33
N TYR A 251 -2.47 12.16 10.59
CA TYR A 251 -2.31 13.50 11.14
C TYR A 251 -0.84 13.66 11.55
N THR A 252 -0.19 14.74 11.12
CA THR A 252 1.18 15.05 11.54
C THR A 252 1.27 16.45 12.05
N ALA A 253 2.11 16.65 13.05
CA ALA A 253 2.45 17.96 13.58
C ALA A 253 3.97 18.03 13.75
N ASN A 254 4.55 19.15 13.33
CA ASN A 254 5.98 19.41 13.44
C ASN A 254 6.22 20.78 14.06
N ILE A 255 7.15 20.84 14.98
CA ILE A 255 7.62 22.09 15.59
C ILE A 255 9.15 22.06 15.56
N ASN A 256 9.72 23.08 14.97
CA ASN A 256 11.16 23.31 14.96
C ASN A 256 11.42 24.75 15.44
N ALA A 257 12.07 24.86 16.58
CA ALA A 257 12.38 26.15 17.22
C ALA A 257 13.89 26.23 17.45
N ASN A 258 14.50 27.30 16.98
CA ASN A 258 15.90 27.61 17.21
C ASN A 258 16.01 28.91 17.95
N TYR A 259 16.74 28.94 19.09
CA TYR A 259 16.97 30.12 19.89
C TYR A 259 18.46 30.34 20.14
N ASN A 260 19.00 31.43 19.63
CA ASN A 260 20.37 31.84 19.81
C ASN A 260 20.50 32.68 21.13
N ILE A 261 20.87 32.00 22.21
CA ILE A 261 21.05 32.62 23.53
C ILE A 261 22.20 33.62 23.47
N SER A 262 23.28 33.24 22.79
CA SER A 262 24.45 34.09 22.59
C SER A 262 25.14 33.72 21.27
N LYS A 263 26.20 34.43 20.88
CA LYS A 263 27.02 34.05 19.69
C LYS A 263 27.68 32.69 19.81
N LYS A 264 27.73 32.08 20.99
CA LYS A 264 28.40 30.80 21.26
C LYS A 264 27.43 29.70 21.70
N VAL A 265 26.19 30.07 22.04
CA VAL A 265 25.20 29.11 22.59
C VAL A 265 23.90 29.27 21.86
N SER A 266 23.44 28.16 21.26
CA SER A 266 22.12 28.04 20.66
C SER A 266 21.37 26.85 21.23
N LEU A 267 20.06 27.02 21.39
CA LEU A 267 19.13 25.95 21.77
C LEU A 267 18.28 25.61 20.55
N ASN A 268 18.27 24.36 20.17
CA ASN A 268 17.44 23.85 19.11
C ASN A 268 16.44 22.81 19.67
N MET A 269 15.16 23.00 19.44
CA MET A 269 14.09 22.11 19.86
C MET A 269 13.35 21.63 18.60
N ILE A 270 13.26 20.31 18.45
CA ILE A 270 12.54 19.65 17.37
C ILE A 270 11.54 18.70 18.01
N ALA A 271 10.28 18.81 17.63
CA ALA A 271 9.23 17.91 18.06
C ALA A 271 8.39 17.50 16.84
N ASN A 272 8.26 16.20 16.64
CA ASN A 272 7.44 15.60 15.59
C ASN A 272 6.42 14.66 16.24
N ALA A 273 5.17 14.79 15.86
CA ALA A 273 4.10 13.90 16.26
C ALA A 273 3.35 13.40 15.04
N SER A 274 3.02 12.12 15.05
CA SER A 274 2.22 11.52 13.98
C SER A 274 1.22 10.53 14.56
N TYR A 275 -0.01 10.61 14.09
CA TYR A 275 -1.06 9.63 14.37
C TYR A 275 -1.58 9.07 13.05
N ARG A 276 -1.53 7.75 12.89
CA ARG A 276 -1.99 7.05 11.70
C ARG A 276 -3.08 6.05 12.07
N LYS A 277 -4.19 6.10 11.35
CA LYS A 277 -5.25 5.10 11.38
C LYS A 277 -5.33 4.44 10.01
N GLN A 278 -5.28 3.11 9.99
CA GLN A 278 -5.40 2.33 8.77
C GLN A 278 -6.52 1.31 8.91
N GLN A 279 -7.30 1.19 7.86
CA GLN A 279 -8.31 0.14 7.69
C GLN A 279 -7.94 -0.63 6.43
N ALA A 280 -7.79 -1.94 6.55
CA ALA A 280 -7.60 -2.86 5.42
C ALA A 280 -8.92 -3.61 5.16
N PRO A 281 -9.20 -4.04 3.92
CA PRO A 281 -10.29 -4.97 3.65
C PRO A 281 -9.99 -6.27 4.41
N GLY A 282 -10.97 -6.72 5.20
CA GLY A 282 -10.92 -7.99 5.94
C GLY A 282 -11.27 -9.16 5.03
#